data_0c446f90b3565ff7183d209924f00b10
#
_entry.id   0c446f90b3565ff7183d209924f00b10
#
_cell.length_a   1.000
_cell.length_b   1.000
_cell.length_c   1.000
_cell.angle_alpha   90.00
_cell.angle_beta   90.00
_cell.angle_gamma   90.00
#
_symmetry.space_group_name_H-M   'P 1'
#
loop_
_entity.id
_entity.type
_entity.pdbx_description
1 polymer ?
#
loop_
_entity_poly.entity_id
_entity_poly.type
_entity_poly.pdbx_seq_one_letter_code
_entity_poly.pdbx_strand_id
1 'polypeptide(L)'
;GCRWQLFAQNTELQGGESKTWRFNGRFKCNFKANIKANLKANLKAKEPAPKSVVLATTTLTYNADYLSQCHVIPWVSFASPPSSIASIIERGLNDDDNFFNKREKKDVFGWRHYGEIDADHEALNAEVPDEFISHYNNQYDPLLGMTLQFLQGGDLRWLALIRPLQQHIQDIDIYDTDKDKAEYNGGLMWHTDHYLSAQTCTHRSNSKYHEHAYDGFLGGGGPGGQHCYTSGLTLQYWLFGDPSAKQSVAQLCAWIRNFYNGSGSLLERTFRLLTIDIKSNQLTNIGFKAPGYKYPLDRGTANFIIALIDNYDLTAEPALVLEMATIIRHTFHPNEDIGLRDLKNVEQSWFYTIFLQAVVRYLLLKESLEEIDSDYWYARDGLIHFGRWMLNNESYYLDKPQQLEFPNDTWCAQEIRKANIYYYCYYFCSDHNPQYLHQAKAYYEYITQRLSTSSEAVYTRVLAILMQNDGVEQVFLGHPPQSAVPYQRIEHGAPPKLTLTTAIKHFLFDLFRLSANFSLAREYRWLAIRLKMLMNT
;
A
#
# COMPACT_ATOMS: atom_id res chain seq x y z
N GLY A 1 4.15 -13.37 -41.51
CA GLY A 1 4.21 -12.97 -40.09
C GLY A 1 4.86 -11.61 -39.99
N CYS A 2 4.32 -10.74 -39.15
CA CYS A 2 4.96 -9.46 -38.85
C CYS A 2 5.99 -9.67 -37.74
N ARG A 3 7.20 -9.16 -37.93
CA ARG A 3 8.26 -9.16 -36.94
C ARG A 3 8.34 -7.75 -36.33
N TRP A 4 8.25 -7.63 -35.02
CA TRP A 4 8.34 -6.37 -34.33
C TRP A 4 9.68 -6.33 -33.57
N GLN A 5 10.41 -5.23 -33.71
CA GLN A 5 11.57 -4.93 -32.88
C GLN A 5 11.11 -3.95 -31.81
N LEU A 6 11.09 -4.38 -30.57
CA LEU A 6 10.59 -3.59 -29.43
C LEU A 6 11.60 -2.55 -28.93
N PHE A 7 12.88 -2.83 -29.12
CA PHE A 7 13.98 -1.95 -28.69
C PHE A 7 14.86 -1.64 -29.89
N ALA A 8 15.22 -0.37 -30.06
CA ALA A 8 16.17 0.07 -31.09
C ALA A 8 17.62 -0.30 -30.74
N GLN A 9 17.90 -0.48 -29.47
CA GLN A 9 19.23 -0.81 -28.92
C GLN A 9 19.10 -1.96 -27.92
N ASN A 10 20.22 -2.54 -27.52
CA ASN A 10 20.25 -3.53 -26.45
C ASN A 10 19.79 -2.84 -25.15
N THR A 11 18.77 -3.39 -24.54
CA THR A 11 18.21 -2.98 -23.27
C THR A 11 18.35 -4.10 -22.28
N GLU A 12 18.75 -3.78 -21.07
CA GLU A 12 18.95 -4.73 -19.98
C GLU A 12 17.81 -4.59 -18.96
N LEU A 13 17.16 -5.71 -18.66
CA LEU A 13 16.25 -5.85 -17.52
C LEU A 13 17.03 -6.46 -16.36
N GLN A 14 16.90 -5.91 -15.18
CA GLN A 14 17.42 -6.55 -13.97
C GLN A 14 16.61 -7.82 -13.67
N GLY A 15 17.17 -8.75 -12.91
CA GLY A 15 16.45 -9.95 -12.51
C GLY A 15 15.14 -9.59 -11.79
N GLY A 16 14.02 -10.16 -12.22
CA GLY A 16 12.69 -9.90 -11.69
C GLY A 16 11.97 -8.66 -12.24
N GLU A 17 12.59 -7.89 -13.13
CA GLU A 17 11.90 -6.85 -13.89
C GLU A 17 11.25 -7.43 -15.14
N SER A 18 10.13 -6.83 -15.52
CA SER A 18 9.44 -7.09 -16.78
C SER A 18 9.16 -5.79 -17.52
N LYS A 19 8.71 -5.86 -18.76
CA LYS A 19 8.18 -4.72 -19.49
C LYS A 19 7.01 -5.12 -20.35
N THR A 20 5.88 -4.52 -20.08
CA THR A 20 4.64 -4.75 -20.82
C THR A 20 4.48 -3.72 -21.92
N TRP A 21 4.16 -4.20 -23.12
CA TRP A 21 3.87 -3.38 -24.30
C TRP A 21 2.45 -3.63 -24.77
N ARG A 22 1.68 -2.58 -24.92
CA ARG A 22 0.32 -2.65 -25.46
C ARG A 22 0.31 -2.16 -26.90
N PHE A 23 -0.16 -2.98 -27.83
CA PHE A 23 -0.25 -2.64 -29.24
C PHE A 23 -1.71 -2.54 -29.68
N ASN A 24 -2.06 -1.42 -30.29
CA ASN A 24 -3.33 -1.25 -30.99
C ASN A 24 -3.14 -1.57 -32.46
N GLY A 25 -3.51 -2.81 -32.88
CA GLY A 25 -3.41 -3.26 -34.26
C GLY A 25 -4.67 -2.94 -35.05
N ARG A 26 -4.53 -2.28 -36.20
CA ARG A 26 -5.60 -2.18 -37.19
C ARG A 26 -5.43 -3.29 -38.20
N PHE A 27 -6.38 -4.24 -38.24
CA PHE A 27 -6.42 -5.26 -39.26
C PHE A 27 -7.32 -4.79 -40.39
N LYS A 28 -6.78 -4.58 -41.63
CA LYS A 28 -7.58 -4.48 -42.83
C LYS A 28 -7.97 -5.89 -43.21
N CYS A 29 -9.16 -6.33 -42.85
CA CYS A 29 -9.74 -7.55 -43.39
C CYS A 29 -10.26 -7.26 -44.79
N ASN A 30 -9.49 -7.59 -45.81
CA ASN A 30 -10.04 -7.77 -47.13
C ASN A 30 -10.84 -9.08 -47.13
N PHE A 31 -12.07 -9.02 -46.65
CA PHE A 31 -13.04 -10.10 -46.91
C PHE A 31 -13.35 -10.07 -48.40
N LYS A 32 -12.60 -10.78 -49.22
CA LYS A 32 -13.13 -11.32 -50.47
C LYS A 32 -14.09 -12.44 -50.04
N ALA A 33 -15.29 -12.04 -49.68
CA ALA A 33 -16.38 -12.98 -49.51
C ALA A 33 -16.68 -13.55 -50.87
N ASN A 34 -16.17 -14.74 -51.17
CA ASN A 34 -16.75 -15.61 -52.19
C ASN A 34 -18.08 -16.16 -51.65
N ILE A 35 -19.04 -15.26 -51.44
CA ILE A 35 -20.42 -15.66 -51.26
C ILE A 35 -21.02 -15.73 -52.68
N LYS A 36 -20.86 -16.87 -53.34
CA LYS A 36 -21.79 -17.31 -54.34
C LYS A 36 -23.07 -17.72 -53.61
N ALA A 37 -23.87 -16.74 -53.29
CA ALA A 37 -25.27 -16.99 -52.94
C ALA A 37 -26.10 -15.78 -53.37
N ASN A 38 -26.95 -16.02 -54.31
CA ASN A 38 -28.03 -15.24 -54.81
C ASN A 38 -28.59 -14.18 -53.85
N LEU A 39 -28.22 -12.93 -54.09
CA LEU A 39 -29.06 -11.77 -53.80
C LEU A 39 -28.70 -10.68 -54.82
N LYS A 40 -29.45 -10.64 -55.94
CA LYS A 40 -29.55 -9.47 -56.78
C LYS A 40 -30.23 -8.37 -55.96
N ALA A 41 -29.44 -7.46 -55.42
CA ALA A 41 -29.91 -6.17 -54.96
C ALA A 41 -28.94 -5.12 -55.47
N ASN A 42 -29.43 -4.29 -56.37
CA ASN A 42 -28.79 -3.10 -56.87
C ASN A 42 -28.50 -2.13 -55.70
N LEU A 43 -27.27 -1.96 -55.36
CA LEU A 43 -26.80 -0.76 -54.65
C LEU A 43 -25.46 -0.37 -55.25
N LYS A 44 -25.51 0.54 -56.23
CA LYS A 44 -24.39 1.42 -56.56
C LYS A 44 -24.22 2.40 -55.40
N ALA A 45 -23.61 1.96 -54.34
CA ALA A 45 -23.05 2.85 -53.34
C ALA A 45 -21.55 2.94 -53.59
N LYS A 46 -21.05 4.10 -53.96
CA LYS A 46 -19.65 4.45 -53.78
C LYS A 46 -19.37 4.26 -52.30
N GLU A 47 -18.68 3.16 -51.96
CA GLU A 47 -18.22 2.99 -50.58
C GLU A 47 -17.28 4.16 -50.23
N PRO A 48 -17.63 4.97 -49.24
CA PRO A 48 -16.66 5.90 -48.65
C PRO A 48 -15.52 5.04 -48.08
N ALA A 49 -14.29 5.49 -48.29
CA ALA A 49 -13.12 4.87 -47.66
C ALA A 49 -13.42 4.58 -46.19
N PRO A 50 -13.11 3.37 -45.69
CA PRO A 50 -13.45 3.03 -44.32
C PRO A 50 -12.90 4.09 -43.40
N LYS A 51 -13.79 4.89 -42.80
CA LYS A 51 -13.42 5.83 -41.74
C LYS A 51 -12.70 4.98 -40.68
N SER A 52 -11.48 5.35 -40.39
CA SER A 52 -10.74 4.73 -39.34
C SER A 52 -11.58 4.85 -38.06
N VAL A 53 -12.23 3.76 -37.67
CA VAL A 53 -12.82 3.69 -36.33
C VAL A 53 -11.63 3.68 -35.37
N VAL A 54 -11.24 4.85 -34.93
CA VAL A 54 -10.55 4.97 -33.67
C VAL A 54 -11.62 4.53 -32.69
N LEU A 55 -11.47 3.35 -32.11
CA LEU A 55 -12.15 3.04 -30.87
C LEU A 55 -11.67 4.11 -29.89
N ALA A 56 -12.40 5.22 -29.83
CA ALA A 56 -12.25 6.15 -28.74
C ALA A 56 -12.47 5.31 -27.49
N THR A 57 -11.45 5.19 -26.67
CA THR A 57 -11.59 4.59 -25.35
C THR A 57 -12.62 5.44 -24.65
N THR A 58 -13.86 4.95 -24.59
CA THR A 58 -14.93 5.64 -23.88
C THR A 58 -14.52 5.62 -22.42
N THR A 59 -14.14 6.76 -21.87
CA THR A 59 -13.87 6.88 -20.46
C THR A 59 -15.21 7.05 -19.76
N LEU A 60 -15.58 6.10 -18.93
CA LEU A 60 -16.76 6.20 -18.09
C LEU A 60 -16.48 7.24 -17.01
N THR A 61 -17.38 8.19 -16.85
CA THR A 61 -17.42 9.08 -15.68
C THR A 61 -18.35 8.46 -14.65
N TYR A 62 -17.95 8.49 -13.40
CA TYR A 62 -18.73 7.94 -12.29
C TYR A 62 -19.51 9.09 -11.62
N ASN A 63 -20.71 8.77 -11.15
CA ASN A 63 -21.43 9.68 -10.28
C ASN A 63 -20.94 9.49 -8.84
N ALA A 64 -20.27 10.50 -8.28
CA ALA A 64 -19.66 10.45 -6.96
C ALA A 64 -20.68 10.18 -5.84
N ASP A 65 -21.89 10.80 -5.93
CA ASP A 65 -22.96 10.58 -4.97
C ASP A 65 -23.46 9.12 -5.00
N TYR A 66 -23.58 8.56 -6.20
CA TYR A 66 -23.98 7.15 -6.37
C TYR A 66 -22.93 6.20 -5.77
N LEU A 67 -21.64 6.43 -6.03
CA LEU A 67 -20.57 5.63 -5.43
C LEU A 67 -20.58 5.69 -3.91
N SER A 68 -20.82 6.89 -3.34
CA SER A 68 -20.93 7.06 -1.89
C SER A 68 -22.12 6.30 -1.31
N GLN A 69 -23.30 6.36 -1.98
CA GLN A 69 -24.50 5.63 -1.55
C GLN A 69 -24.38 4.11 -1.66
N CYS A 70 -23.59 3.62 -2.63
CA CYS A 70 -23.34 2.19 -2.80
C CYS A 70 -22.35 1.62 -1.77
N HIS A 71 -21.66 2.46 -1.00
CA HIS A 71 -20.59 2.05 -0.07
C HIS A 71 -19.56 1.13 -0.70
N VAL A 72 -19.22 1.34 -1.98
CA VAL A 72 -18.25 0.50 -2.73
C VAL A 72 -16.88 0.54 -2.05
N ILE A 73 -16.52 1.69 -1.49
CA ILE A 73 -15.34 1.86 -0.66
C ILE A 73 -15.82 2.34 0.70
N PRO A 74 -16.10 1.44 1.66
CA PRO A 74 -16.87 1.76 2.85
C PRO A 74 -16.20 2.74 3.82
N TRP A 75 -14.88 2.96 3.68
CA TRP A 75 -14.14 3.89 4.55
C TRP A 75 -14.02 5.31 4.00
N VAL A 76 -14.54 5.60 2.81
CA VAL A 76 -14.53 6.94 2.21
C VAL A 76 -15.87 7.31 1.62
N SER A 77 -16.12 8.63 1.51
CA SER A 77 -17.26 9.19 0.77
C SER A 77 -16.75 10.14 -0.30
N PHE A 78 -17.41 10.11 -1.44
CA PHE A 78 -17.16 11.03 -2.55
C PHE A 78 -18.23 12.14 -2.61
N ALA A 79 -19.10 12.24 -1.59
CA ALA A 79 -20.21 13.19 -1.56
C ALA A 79 -19.71 14.64 -1.51
N SER A 80 -20.54 15.53 -2.07
CA SER A 80 -20.34 16.99 -1.96
C SER A 80 -20.76 17.49 -0.56
N PRO A 81 -20.05 18.46 0.04
CA PRO A 81 -18.92 19.22 -0.51
C PRO A 81 -17.61 18.43 -0.54
N PRO A 82 -16.62 18.89 -1.34
CA PRO A 82 -15.28 18.31 -1.29
C PRO A 82 -14.68 18.43 0.12
N SER A 83 -13.66 17.61 0.41
CA SER A 83 -12.94 17.66 1.67
C SER A 83 -12.24 19.01 1.88
N SER A 84 -11.93 19.33 3.12
CA SER A 84 -11.20 20.54 3.49
C SER A 84 -9.80 20.60 2.87
N ILE A 85 -9.21 19.44 2.51
CA ILE A 85 -7.89 19.33 1.89
C ILE A 85 -7.91 19.23 0.36
N ALA A 86 -9.09 19.20 -0.26
CA ALA A 86 -9.22 19.00 -1.72
C ALA A 86 -8.42 20.01 -2.54
N SER A 87 -8.45 21.30 -2.15
CA SER A 87 -7.69 22.35 -2.84
C SER A 87 -6.17 22.16 -2.75
N ILE A 88 -5.67 21.52 -1.68
CA ILE A 88 -4.26 21.19 -1.54
C ILE A 88 -3.90 20.05 -2.48
N ILE A 89 -4.73 19.02 -2.55
CA ILE A 89 -4.54 17.88 -3.45
C ILE A 89 -4.57 18.32 -4.92
N GLU A 90 -5.47 19.22 -5.29
CA GLU A 90 -5.58 19.76 -6.65
C GLU A 90 -4.29 20.46 -7.13
N ARG A 91 -3.46 20.96 -6.22
CA ARG A 91 -2.14 21.52 -6.56
C ARG A 91 -1.24 20.48 -7.25
N GLY A 92 -1.42 19.19 -6.97
CA GLY A 92 -0.73 18.10 -7.67
C GLY A 92 -0.99 18.04 -9.18
N LEU A 93 -2.09 18.67 -9.66
CA LEU A 93 -2.41 18.80 -11.09
C LEU A 93 -2.25 20.23 -11.62
N ASN A 94 -2.37 21.25 -10.78
CA ASN A 94 -2.57 22.63 -11.21
C ASN A 94 -1.41 23.58 -10.89
N ASP A 95 -0.56 23.24 -9.93
CA ASP A 95 0.61 24.05 -9.53
C ASP A 95 1.74 23.96 -10.57
N ASP A 96 2.69 24.89 -10.50
CA ASP A 96 3.88 24.86 -11.35
C ASP A 96 4.74 23.61 -11.10
N ASP A 97 4.72 23.06 -9.88
CA ASP A 97 5.44 21.85 -9.47
C ASP A 97 4.50 20.64 -9.35
N ASN A 98 3.58 20.50 -10.31
CA ASN A 98 2.63 19.39 -10.38
C ASN A 98 3.29 18.06 -10.85
N PHE A 99 2.57 16.94 -10.75
CA PHE A 99 3.08 15.63 -11.15
C PHE A 99 3.57 15.55 -12.59
N PHE A 100 2.95 16.26 -13.53
CA PHE A 100 3.37 16.25 -14.94
C PHE A 100 4.66 17.01 -15.14
N ASN A 101 4.77 18.21 -14.53
CA ASN A 101 5.96 19.05 -14.64
C ASN A 101 7.18 18.40 -13.96
N LYS A 102 6.98 17.69 -12.84
CA LYS A 102 8.04 16.88 -12.23
C LYS A 102 8.56 15.79 -13.17
N ARG A 103 7.67 15.12 -13.88
CA ARG A 103 8.01 14.13 -14.90
C ARG A 103 8.88 14.71 -16.01
N GLU A 104 8.48 15.87 -16.54
CA GLU A 104 9.25 16.59 -17.58
C GLU A 104 10.62 17.03 -17.05
N LYS A 105 10.65 17.63 -15.86
CA LYS A 105 11.88 18.12 -15.22
C LYS A 105 12.92 17.01 -14.99
N LYS A 106 12.49 15.83 -14.61
CA LYS A 106 13.35 14.67 -14.30
C LYS A 106 13.51 13.70 -15.48
N ASP A 107 12.88 13.97 -16.63
CA ASP A 107 12.94 13.14 -17.86
C ASP A 107 12.61 11.64 -17.60
N VAL A 108 11.59 11.38 -16.78
CA VAL A 108 11.21 10.00 -16.40
C VAL A 108 10.36 9.33 -17.49
N PHE A 109 10.79 9.42 -18.75
CA PHE A 109 10.11 8.84 -19.92
C PHE A 109 10.80 7.59 -20.48
N GLY A 110 11.95 7.24 -19.94
CA GLY A 110 12.68 6.03 -20.33
C GLY A 110 11.87 4.76 -20.09
N TRP A 111 12.19 3.73 -20.85
CA TRP A 111 11.45 2.45 -20.79
C TRP A 111 11.35 1.84 -19.38
N ARG A 112 12.34 2.10 -18.51
CA ARG A 112 12.37 1.62 -17.11
C ARG A 112 11.53 2.51 -16.19
N HIS A 113 11.60 3.84 -16.37
CA HIS A 113 11.04 4.81 -15.41
C HIS A 113 9.67 5.35 -15.83
N TYR A 114 9.20 5.03 -17.02
CA TYR A 114 7.93 5.55 -17.49
C TYR A 114 6.77 5.11 -16.59
N GLY A 115 6.08 6.09 -16.04
CA GLY A 115 4.96 5.90 -15.12
C GLY A 115 5.31 6.09 -13.65
N GLU A 116 6.60 6.12 -13.32
CA GLU A 116 7.07 6.42 -11.98
C GLU A 116 6.80 7.89 -11.60
N ILE A 117 6.74 8.13 -10.30
CA ILE A 117 6.63 9.47 -9.73
C ILE A 117 7.89 9.81 -8.93
N ASP A 118 8.32 11.09 -9.01
CA ASP A 118 9.51 11.56 -8.32
C ASP A 118 9.32 11.63 -6.82
N ALA A 119 10.27 11.10 -6.05
CA ALA A 119 10.35 11.26 -4.60
C ALA A 119 11.14 12.54 -4.26
N ASP A 120 10.65 13.68 -4.72
CA ASP A 120 11.27 15.01 -4.64
C ASP A 120 11.72 15.44 -3.23
N HIS A 121 11.00 15.00 -2.20
CA HIS A 121 11.34 15.27 -0.81
C HIS A 121 12.68 14.64 -0.36
N GLU A 122 13.16 13.61 -1.04
CA GLU A 122 14.44 12.97 -0.72
C GLU A 122 15.63 13.72 -1.34
N ALA A 123 15.42 14.35 -2.47
CA ALA A 123 16.44 15.15 -3.15
C ALA A 123 16.96 16.31 -2.28
N LEU A 124 16.17 16.80 -1.33
CA LEU A 124 16.57 17.88 -0.41
C LEU A 124 17.80 17.53 0.44
N ASN A 125 18.05 16.23 0.67
CA ASN A 125 19.15 15.76 1.50
C ASN A 125 20.32 15.22 0.67
N ALA A 126 20.24 15.29 -0.67
CA ALA A 126 21.31 14.85 -1.56
C ALA A 126 22.40 15.94 -1.69
N GLU A 127 23.65 15.52 -1.94
CA GLU A 127 24.77 16.45 -2.17
C GLU A 127 24.53 17.35 -3.37
N VAL A 128 23.89 16.82 -4.42
CA VAL A 128 23.52 17.54 -5.64
C VAL A 128 22.05 17.29 -5.94
N PRO A 129 21.11 18.03 -5.31
CA PRO A 129 19.67 17.78 -5.39
C PRO A 129 19.10 17.74 -6.82
N ASP A 130 19.62 18.57 -7.72
CA ASP A 130 19.11 18.65 -9.10
C ASP A 130 19.49 17.44 -9.95
N GLU A 131 20.56 16.73 -9.61
CA GLU A 131 21.02 15.53 -10.31
C GLU A 131 20.47 14.23 -9.68
N PHE A 132 20.04 14.31 -8.43
CA PHE A 132 19.52 13.14 -7.71
C PHE A 132 18.10 12.83 -8.14
N ILE A 133 17.85 11.57 -8.47
CA ILE A 133 16.53 11.04 -8.78
C ILE A 133 16.21 9.93 -7.80
N SER A 134 15.12 10.09 -7.07
CA SER A 134 14.56 9.05 -6.24
C SER A 134 13.14 8.72 -6.72
N HIS A 135 12.88 7.45 -6.93
CA HIS A 135 11.59 6.96 -7.37
C HIS A 135 10.76 6.50 -6.18
N TYR A 136 9.50 6.82 -6.23
CA TYR A 136 8.59 6.71 -5.10
C TYR A 136 8.13 5.28 -4.80
N ASN A 137 8.20 4.37 -5.78
CA ASN A 137 7.84 2.96 -5.69
C ASN A 137 6.51 2.70 -4.98
N ASN A 138 5.47 3.44 -5.36
CA ASN A 138 4.11 3.35 -4.80
C ASN A 138 4.02 3.54 -3.28
N GLN A 139 4.95 4.24 -2.64
CA GLN A 139 4.91 4.52 -1.20
C GLN A 139 3.61 5.25 -0.82
N TYR A 140 2.90 4.80 0.21
CA TYR A 140 1.57 5.28 0.61
C TYR A 140 0.49 5.15 -0.47
N ASP A 141 0.67 4.21 -1.40
CA ASP A 141 -0.32 3.86 -2.43
C ASP A 141 -0.86 5.07 -3.23
N PRO A 142 0.01 5.85 -3.90
CA PRO A 142 -0.47 6.95 -4.75
C PRO A 142 -1.39 6.45 -5.86
N LEU A 143 -1.29 5.16 -6.26
CA LEU A 143 -2.22 4.56 -7.20
C LEU A 143 -3.65 4.54 -6.64
N LEU A 144 -3.83 4.17 -5.36
CA LEU A 144 -5.11 4.31 -4.65
C LEU A 144 -5.54 5.78 -4.59
N GLY A 145 -4.63 6.64 -4.10
CA GLY A 145 -4.93 8.05 -3.90
C GLY A 145 -5.41 8.75 -5.17
N MET A 146 -4.66 8.62 -6.27
CA MET A 146 -5.04 9.18 -7.57
C MET A 146 -6.36 8.58 -8.10
N THR A 147 -6.62 7.30 -7.83
CA THR A 147 -7.88 6.66 -8.22
C THR A 147 -9.06 7.22 -7.45
N LEU A 148 -8.92 7.47 -6.14
CA LEU A 148 -9.94 8.14 -5.34
C LEU A 148 -10.24 9.55 -5.87
N GLN A 149 -9.21 10.32 -6.23
CA GLN A 149 -9.38 11.65 -6.82
C GLN A 149 -10.09 11.60 -8.17
N PHE A 150 -9.77 10.61 -9.02
CA PHE A 150 -10.50 10.40 -10.27
C PHE A 150 -11.98 10.08 -10.02
N LEU A 151 -12.30 9.21 -9.05
CA LEU A 151 -13.67 8.86 -8.71
C LEU A 151 -14.46 10.02 -8.13
N GLN A 152 -13.81 10.91 -7.39
CA GLN A 152 -14.43 12.08 -6.76
C GLN A 152 -14.73 13.19 -7.76
N GLY A 153 -13.73 13.57 -8.58
CA GLY A 153 -13.85 14.73 -9.47
C GLY A 153 -14.04 14.41 -10.95
N GLY A 154 -13.79 13.17 -11.38
CA GLY A 154 -13.86 12.77 -12.79
C GLY A 154 -12.77 13.37 -13.69
N ASP A 155 -11.74 14.03 -13.14
CA ASP A 155 -10.68 14.65 -13.92
C ASP A 155 -9.80 13.58 -14.60
N LEU A 156 -9.81 13.58 -15.92
CA LEU A 156 -9.09 12.61 -16.75
C LEU A 156 -7.57 12.72 -16.64
N ARG A 157 -7.05 13.82 -16.13
CA ARG A 157 -5.61 13.97 -15.88
C ARG A 157 -5.13 12.95 -14.84
N TRP A 158 -5.96 12.62 -13.84
CA TRP A 158 -5.64 11.53 -12.92
C TRP A 158 -5.46 10.19 -13.64
N LEU A 159 -6.30 9.86 -14.63
CA LEU A 159 -6.13 8.63 -15.43
C LEU A 159 -4.84 8.62 -16.24
N ALA A 160 -4.38 9.78 -16.68
CA ALA A 160 -3.11 9.90 -17.41
C ALA A 160 -1.90 9.62 -16.49
N LEU A 161 -2.05 9.76 -15.17
CA LEU A 161 -1.07 9.38 -14.16
C LEU A 161 -1.24 7.93 -13.71
N ILE A 162 -2.47 7.51 -13.43
CA ILE A 162 -2.83 6.18 -12.90
C ILE A 162 -2.35 5.05 -13.81
N ARG A 163 -2.65 5.13 -15.11
CA ARG A 163 -2.36 4.03 -16.04
C ARG A 163 -0.88 3.72 -16.19
N PRO A 164 0.00 4.71 -16.43
CA PRO A 164 1.43 4.47 -16.47
C PRO A 164 1.99 4.00 -15.11
N LEU A 165 1.53 4.59 -13.99
CA LEU A 165 1.96 4.21 -12.65
C LEU A 165 1.61 2.75 -12.33
N GLN A 166 0.37 2.31 -12.61
CA GLN A 166 -0.02 0.92 -12.45
C GLN A 166 0.92 -0.02 -13.21
N GLN A 167 1.22 0.31 -14.48
CA GLN A 167 2.07 -0.51 -15.30
C GLN A 167 3.50 -0.56 -14.76
N HIS A 168 4.01 0.57 -14.25
CA HIS A 168 5.34 0.64 -13.64
C HIS A 168 5.42 -0.23 -12.38
N ILE A 169 4.45 -0.12 -11.48
CA ILE A 169 4.38 -0.94 -10.27
C ILE A 169 4.46 -2.44 -10.61
N GLN A 170 3.69 -2.87 -11.59
CA GLN A 170 3.61 -4.27 -11.98
C GLN A 170 4.87 -4.78 -12.69
N ASP A 171 5.46 -3.95 -13.54
CA ASP A 171 6.62 -4.34 -14.36
C ASP A 171 7.95 -4.20 -13.61
N ILE A 172 8.08 -3.18 -12.77
CA ILE A 172 9.36 -2.75 -12.19
C ILE A 172 9.41 -2.89 -10.67
N ASP A 173 8.42 -2.32 -9.94
CA ASP A 173 8.48 -2.29 -8.48
C ASP A 173 8.28 -3.67 -7.86
N ILE A 174 7.46 -4.52 -8.47
CA ILE A 174 7.28 -5.90 -8.02
C ILE A 174 8.46 -6.74 -8.49
N TYR A 175 9.14 -7.37 -7.54
CA TYR A 175 10.26 -8.30 -7.82
C TYR A 175 9.72 -9.66 -8.25
N ASP A 176 9.36 -9.77 -9.53
CA ASP A 176 8.72 -10.95 -10.10
C ASP A 176 9.72 -12.07 -10.38
N THR A 177 10.09 -12.81 -9.35
CA THR A 177 10.99 -13.97 -9.43
C THR A 177 10.62 -15.03 -8.40
N ASP A 178 11.01 -16.27 -8.66
CA ASP A 178 10.96 -17.40 -7.72
C ASP A 178 12.36 -17.93 -7.37
N LYS A 179 13.44 -17.23 -7.81
CA LYS A 179 14.83 -17.70 -7.76
C LYS A 179 15.68 -17.05 -6.68
N ASP A 180 15.11 -16.13 -5.93
CA ASP A 180 15.77 -15.46 -4.81
C ASP A 180 15.24 -15.98 -3.46
N LYS A 181 15.63 -15.31 -2.37
CA LYS A 181 15.11 -15.57 -1.02
C LYS A 181 13.58 -15.48 -0.99
N ALA A 182 12.95 -16.32 -0.19
CA ALA A 182 11.49 -16.29 -0.04
C ALA A 182 10.97 -14.93 0.44
N GLU A 183 11.77 -14.22 1.21
CA GLU A 183 11.49 -12.88 1.71
C GLU A 183 11.51 -11.81 0.60
N TYR A 184 12.06 -12.13 -0.57
CA TYR A 184 12.18 -11.22 -1.72
C TYR A 184 11.23 -11.58 -2.85
N ASN A 185 11.05 -12.87 -3.12
CA ASN A 185 10.30 -13.37 -4.27
C ASN A 185 8.87 -12.85 -4.32
N GLY A 186 8.55 -12.09 -5.35
CA GLY A 186 7.22 -11.53 -5.57
C GLY A 186 6.89 -10.30 -4.73
N GLY A 187 7.87 -9.74 -4.00
CA GLY A 187 7.65 -8.59 -3.15
C GLY A 187 7.81 -7.25 -3.86
N LEU A 188 7.31 -6.20 -3.25
CA LEU A 188 7.43 -4.84 -3.76
C LEU A 188 8.69 -4.19 -3.19
N MET A 189 9.55 -3.69 -4.07
CA MET A 189 10.80 -3.01 -3.71
C MET A 189 10.52 -1.71 -2.97
N TRP A 190 11.39 -1.38 -2.03
CA TRP A 190 11.19 -0.24 -1.15
C TRP A 190 11.19 1.09 -1.89
N HIS A 191 12.28 1.44 -2.52
CA HIS A 191 12.42 2.61 -3.39
C HIS A 191 13.64 2.45 -4.30
N THR A 192 13.75 3.35 -5.27
CA THR A 192 14.83 3.35 -6.24
C THR A 192 15.47 4.71 -6.26
N ASP A 193 16.79 4.75 -6.11
CA ASP A 193 17.58 5.97 -6.21
C ASP A 193 18.64 5.84 -7.29
N HIS A 194 18.93 6.95 -7.97
CA HIS A 194 20.08 7.06 -8.86
C HIS A 194 20.46 8.52 -9.13
N TYR A 195 21.66 8.70 -9.60
CA TYR A 195 22.10 9.98 -10.14
C TYR A 195 22.01 9.98 -11.65
N LEU A 196 21.59 11.12 -12.25
CA LEU A 196 21.48 11.27 -13.71
C LEU A 196 22.75 10.88 -14.44
N SER A 197 23.92 11.30 -13.91
CA SER A 197 25.23 11.01 -14.48
C SER A 197 25.72 9.58 -14.26
N ALA A 198 25.16 8.87 -13.30
CA ALA A 198 25.67 7.57 -12.87
C ALA A 198 25.10 6.39 -13.65
N GLN A 199 24.00 6.56 -14.37
CA GLN A 199 23.24 5.49 -15.04
C GLN A 199 22.96 4.28 -14.11
N THR A 200 22.98 4.53 -12.81
CA THR A 200 22.81 3.54 -11.76
C THR A 200 21.42 3.67 -11.19
N CYS A 201 20.60 2.75 -11.56
CA CYS A 201 19.29 2.61 -10.95
C CYS A 201 19.32 1.41 -10.01
N THR A 202 18.99 1.63 -8.76
CA THR A 202 19.17 0.63 -7.71
C THR A 202 17.86 0.27 -7.05
N HIS A 203 17.03 -0.45 -7.77
CA HIS A 203 15.89 -1.14 -7.18
C HIS A 203 16.31 -2.27 -6.26
N ARG A 204 17.52 -2.78 -6.46
CA ARG A 204 17.92 -4.08 -5.98
C ARG A 204 18.89 -3.98 -4.81
N SER A 205 18.68 -4.82 -3.84
CA SER A 205 19.50 -4.94 -2.65
C SER A 205 20.97 -5.30 -2.89
N ASN A 206 21.31 -5.77 -4.07
CA ASN A 206 22.67 -6.12 -4.46
C ASN A 206 23.46 -4.95 -5.06
N SER A 207 22.89 -3.76 -5.10
CA SER A 207 23.62 -2.59 -5.54
C SER A 207 24.63 -2.14 -4.48
N LYS A 208 25.88 -2.08 -4.88
CA LYS A 208 26.97 -1.56 -4.03
C LYS A 208 26.85 -0.06 -3.69
N TYR A 209 26.02 0.68 -4.39
CA TYR A 209 25.78 2.10 -4.12
C TYR A 209 24.85 2.34 -2.92
N HIS A 210 24.11 1.31 -2.51
CA HIS A 210 23.23 1.35 -1.35
C HIS A 210 23.63 0.30 -0.30
N GLU A 211 24.90 -0.01 -0.22
CA GLU A 211 25.42 -1.06 0.66
C GLU A 211 24.97 -0.91 2.12
N HIS A 212 24.87 0.33 2.60
CA HIS A 212 24.48 0.65 3.97
C HIS A 212 23.02 1.09 4.16
N ALA A 213 22.30 1.42 3.09
CA ALA A 213 20.90 1.88 3.18
C ALA A 213 19.94 0.82 3.74
N TYR A 214 20.39 -0.42 3.77
CA TYR A 214 19.58 -1.59 4.12
C TYR A 214 20.20 -2.44 5.22
N ASP A 215 21.15 -1.87 5.96
CA ASP A 215 21.74 -2.53 7.11
C ASP A 215 20.67 -2.87 8.16
N GLY A 216 20.71 -4.09 8.65
CA GLY A 216 19.72 -4.58 9.62
C GLY A 216 18.49 -5.25 9.03
N PHE A 217 18.26 -5.18 7.72
CA PHE A 217 17.25 -5.99 7.06
C PHE A 217 17.84 -7.37 6.70
N LEU A 218 17.11 -8.45 6.84
CA LEU A 218 17.45 -9.87 6.65
C LEU A 218 18.46 -10.20 5.51
N GLY A 219 19.57 -9.54 5.47
CA GLY A 219 20.61 -9.66 4.45
C GLY A 219 20.63 -8.54 3.42
N GLY A 220 20.36 -7.31 3.81
CA GLY A 220 20.40 -6.12 2.97
C GLY A 220 19.03 -5.72 2.40
N GLY A 221 18.97 -4.61 1.68
CA GLY A 221 17.75 -4.05 1.12
C GLY A 221 16.95 -5.01 0.24
N GLY A 222 15.83 -4.54 -0.26
CA GLY A 222 14.94 -5.34 -1.10
C GLY A 222 13.46 -5.07 -0.81
N PRO A 223 12.57 -5.99 -1.18
CA PRO A 223 11.16 -5.86 -0.84
C PRO A 223 10.94 -5.78 0.66
N GLY A 224 10.11 -4.83 1.09
CA GLY A 224 9.80 -4.59 2.49
C GLY A 224 8.31 -4.56 2.78
N GLY A 225 7.84 -5.23 3.85
CA GLY A 225 6.43 -5.29 4.22
C GLY A 225 5.81 -3.90 4.39
N GLN A 226 6.60 -2.91 4.77
CA GLN A 226 6.16 -1.52 4.92
C GLN A 226 5.83 -0.82 3.59
N HIS A 227 6.13 -1.43 2.44
CA HIS A 227 5.84 -0.91 1.11
C HIS A 227 4.88 -1.79 0.30
N CYS A 228 4.27 -2.79 0.91
CA CYS A 228 3.31 -3.69 0.28
C CYS A 228 1.92 -3.04 0.19
N TYR A 229 1.69 -2.24 -0.83
CA TYR A 229 0.40 -1.59 -1.07
C TYR A 229 -0.38 -2.31 -2.17
N THR A 230 -1.64 -2.65 -1.89
CA THR A 230 -2.48 -3.48 -2.77
C THR A 230 -3.81 -2.84 -3.16
N SER A 231 -4.28 -1.85 -2.39
CA SER A 231 -5.63 -1.29 -2.59
C SER A 231 -5.77 -0.55 -3.92
N GLY A 232 -4.74 0.19 -4.34
CA GLY A 232 -4.75 0.83 -5.65
C GLY A 232 -4.88 -0.19 -6.79
N LEU A 233 -4.14 -1.30 -6.73
CA LEU A 233 -4.23 -2.40 -7.72
C LEU A 233 -5.61 -3.08 -7.70
N THR A 234 -6.22 -3.25 -6.52
CA THR A 234 -7.58 -3.81 -6.38
C THR A 234 -8.59 -2.93 -7.10
N LEU A 235 -8.51 -1.60 -6.93
CA LEU A 235 -9.38 -0.67 -7.66
C LEU A 235 -9.16 -0.71 -9.17
N GLN A 236 -7.94 -0.92 -9.67
CA GLN A 236 -7.70 -1.07 -11.11
C GLN A 236 -8.41 -2.30 -11.69
N TYR A 237 -8.45 -3.40 -10.94
CA TYR A 237 -9.24 -4.56 -11.36
C TYR A 237 -10.75 -4.26 -11.38
N TRP A 238 -11.29 -3.64 -10.32
CA TRP A 238 -12.73 -3.36 -10.25
C TRP A 238 -13.20 -2.35 -11.30
N LEU A 239 -12.43 -1.28 -11.50
CA LEU A 239 -12.83 -0.19 -12.40
C LEU A 239 -12.58 -0.49 -13.88
N PHE A 240 -11.50 -1.21 -14.18
CA PHE A 240 -11.04 -1.38 -15.55
C PHE A 240 -10.99 -2.85 -15.99
N GLY A 241 -11.30 -3.80 -15.11
CA GLY A 241 -11.29 -5.22 -15.40
C GLY A 241 -9.90 -5.77 -15.74
N ASP A 242 -8.82 -5.15 -15.23
CA ASP A 242 -7.46 -5.55 -15.54
C ASP A 242 -7.05 -6.81 -14.74
N PRO A 243 -6.97 -8.00 -15.37
CA PRO A 243 -6.66 -9.23 -14.66
C PRO A 243 -5.22 -9.27 -14.12
N SER A 244 -4.31 -8.49 -14.69
CA SER A 244 -2.94 -8.41 -14.21
C SER A 244 -2.86 -7.72 -12.84
N ALA A 245 -3.71 -6.72 -12.61
CA ALA A 245 -3.81 -6.08 -11.30
C ALA A 245 -4.30 -7.06 -10.22
N LYS A 246 -5.33 -7.87 -10.51
CA LYS A 246 -5.77 -8.95 -9.61
C LYS A 246 -4.66 -9.96 -9.30
N GLN A 247 -3.89 -10.35 -10.31
CA GLN A 247 -2.76 -11.26 -10.14
C GLN A 247 -1.68 -10.65 -9.23
N SER A 248 -1.37 -9.37 -9.41
CA SER A 248 -0.39 -8.65 -8.58
C SER A 248 -0.84 -8.56 -7.12
N VAL A 249 -2.13 -8.32 -6.84
CA VAL A 249 -2.67 -8.34 -5.46
C VAL A 249 -2.47 -9.72 -4.83
N ALA A 250 -2.83 -10.80 -5.55
CA ALA A 250 -2.65 -12.16 -5.05
C ALA A 250 -1.17 -12.49 -4.77
N GLN A 251 -0.27 -12.05 -5.66
CA GLN A 251 1.17 -12.23 -5.53
C GLN A 251 1.73 -11.47 -4.31
N LEU A 252 1.40 -10.20 -4.15
CA LEU A 252 1.82 -9.38 -3.01
C LEU A 252 1.26 -9.90 -1.69
N CYS A 253 0.01 -10.36 -1.67
CA CYS A 253 -0.59 -10.99 -0.51
C CYS A 253 0.15 -12.30 -0.12
N ALA A 254 0.49 -13.14 -1.08
CA ALA A 254 1.28 -14.34 -0.83
C ALA A 254 2.70 -14.01 -0.35
N TRP A 255 3.33 -13.00 -0.96
CA TRP A 255 4.65 -12.55 -0.56
C TRP A 255 4.69 -12.01 0.87
N ILE A 256 3.80 -11.07 1.24
CA ILE A 256 3.83 -10.47 2.59
C ILE A 256 3.52 -11.52 3.68
N ARG A 257 2.70 -12.53 3.37
CA ARG A 257 2.48 -13.68 4.24
C ARG A 257 3.78 -14.47 4.47
N ASN A 258 4.55 -14.73 3.42
CA ASN A 258 5.86 -15.38 3.53
C ASN A 258 6.87 -14.51 4.25
N PHE A 259 6.85 -13.20 4.02
CA PHE A 259 7.72 -12.23 4.68
C PHE A 259 7.59 -12.29 6.21
N TYR A 260 6.36 -12.31 6.74
CA TYR A 260 6.09 -12.35 8.18
C TYR A 260 6.12 -13.76 8.77
N ASN A 261 5.57 -14.74 8.08
CA ASN A 261 5.36 -16.09 8.61
C ASN A 261 6.41 -17.10 8.15
N GLY A 262 7.28 -16.73 7.19
CA GLY A 262 8.24 -17.61 6.56
C GLY A 262 7.65 -18.50 5.47
N SER A 263 8.52 -19.12 4.66
CA SER A 263 8.15 -20.00 3.55
C SER A 263 7.63 -21.38 3.99
N GLY A 264 7.62 -21.65 5.30
CA GLY A 264 7.29 -22.95 5.86
C GLY A 264 8.46 -23.94 5.94
N SER A 265 9.69 -23.52 5.65
CA SER A 265 10.91 -24.32 5.85
C SER A 265 11.28 -24.39 7.33
N LEU A 266 11.67 -25.57 7.79
CA LEU A 266 12.22 -25.79 9.14
C LEU A 266 13.58 -25.10 9.31
N LEU A 267 14.43 -25.18 8.30
CA LEU A 267 15.73 -24.51 8.29
C LEU A 267 15.55 -23.00 8.40
N GLU A 268 14.63 -22.43 7.62
CA GLU A 268 14.30 -21.01 7.71
C GLU A 268 13.81 -20.64 9.10
N ARG A 269 12.88 -21.40 9.68
CA ARG A 269 12.33 -21.10 11.01
C ARG A 269 13.41 -21.14 12.10
N THR A 270 14.32 -22.09 12.00
CA THR A 270 15.48 -22.18 12.92
C THR A 270 16.43 -21.00 12.73
N PHE A 271 16.73 -20.63 11.51
CA PHE A 271 17.56 -19.48 11.20
C PHE A 271 16.94 -18.18 11.73
N ARG A 272 15.66 -17.96 11.50
CA ARG A 272 14.93 -16.79 12.02
C ARG A 272 14.91 -16.73 13.54
N LEU A 273 14.79 -17.88 14.23
CA LEU A 273 14.90 -17.92 15.69
C LEU A 273 16.24 -17.37 16.15
N LEU A 274 17.33 -17.81 15.52
CA LEU A 274 18.70 -17.42 15.91
C LEU A 274 19.03 -15.97 15.54
N THR A 275 18.55 -15.49 14.41
CA THR A 275 18.91 -14.17 13.86
C THR A 275 17.93 -13.08 14.24
N ILE A 276 16.67 -13.38 14.38
CA ILE A 276 15.60 -12.41 14.62
C ILE A 276 15.06 -12.51 16.04
N ASP A 277 14.57 -13.68 16.45
CA ASP A 277 13.85 -13.82 17.72
C ASP A 277 14.78 -13.70 18.94
N ILE A 278 16.04 -14.14 18.82
CA ILE A 278 17.01 -14.10 19.92
C ILE A 278 17.87 -12.83 19.87
N LYS A 279 18.35 -12.43 18.69
CA LYS A 279 19.32 -11.33 18.58
C LYS A 279 18.72 -9.94 18.61
N SER A 280 17.48 -9.78 18.15
CA SER A 280 16.91 -8.44 18.08
C SER A 280 15.42 -8.39 18.39
N ASN A 281 15.09 -7.62 19.40
CA ASN A 281 13.78 -7.00 19.48
C ASN A 281 13.61 -5.88 18.43
N GLN A 282 14.62 -5.66 17.57
CA GLN A 282 14.71 -4.54 16.63
C GLN A 282 14.94 -5.08 15.24
N LEU A 283 13.91 -5.03 14.43
CA LEU A 283 14.00 -5.25 12.99
C LEU A 283 13.67 -3.91 12.33
N THR A 284 14.71 -3.22 11.90
CA THR A 284 14.62 -1.84 11.44
C THR A 284 13.61 -1.62 10.30
N ASN A 285 13.38 -2.61 9.43
CA ASN A 285 12.39 -2.52 8.35
C ASN A 285 11.08 -3.28 8.64
N ILE A 286 10.95 -3.93 9.79
CA ILE A 286 9.75 -4.67 10.19
C ILE A 286 9.09 -4.03 11.41
N GLY A 287 9.69 -2.94 11.94
CA GLY A 287 9.21 -2.26 13.14
C GLY A 287 9.54 -2.98 14.45
N PHE A 288 9.14 -2.39 15.56
CA PHE A 288 9.40 -2.93 16.89
C PHE A 288 8.28 -3.87 17.33
N LYS A 289 8.69 -5.06 17.76
CA LYS A 289 7.81 -6.06 18.32
C LYS A 289 7.84 -5.97 19.86
N ALA A 290 6.72 -5.64 20.46
CA ALA A 290 6.64 -5.70 21.92
C ALA A 290 6.71 -7.14 22.45
N PRO A 291 7.27 -7.36 23.64
CA PRO A 291 7.36 -8.68 24.23
C PRO A 291 6.00 -9.38 24.34
N GLY A 292 5.92 -10.62 23.89
CA GLY A 292 4.69 -11.42 23.91
C GLY A 292 3.86 -11.34 22.62
N TYR A 293 4.14 -10.41 21.74
CA TYR A 293 3.47 -10.28 20.45
C TYR A 293 4.29 -10.90 19.32
N LYS A 294 3.61 -11.40 18.29
CA LYS A 294 4.26 -12.00 17.13
C LYS A 294 4.59 -10.96 16.06
N TYR A 295 3.72 -9.98 15.88
CA TYR A 295 3.86 -8.94 14.86
C TYR A 295 4.17 -7.58 15.50
N PRO A 296 4.96 -6.73 14.82
CA PRO A 296 5.18 -5.35 15.24
C PRO A 296 3.91 -4.52 15.07
N LEU A 297 3.75 -3.50 15.90
CA LEU A 297 2.68 -2.50 15.78
C LEU A 297 3.14 -1.41 14.80
N ASP A 298 3.11 -1.74 13.52
CA ASP A 298 3.69 -0.89 12.49
C ASP A 298 2.94 -0.91 11.15
N ARG A 299 3.44 -0.14 10.19
CA ARG A 299 2.92 -0.03 8.84
C ARG A 299 2.97 -1.34 8.06
N GLY A 300 3.99 -2.14 8.26
CA GLY A 300 4.13 -3.41 7.54
C GLY A 300 3.07 -4.43 7.96
N THR A 301 2.79 -4.54 9.26
CA THR A 301 1.68 -5.37 9.76
C THR A 301 0.33 -4.84 9.29
N ALA A 302 0.16 -3.50 9.24
CA ALA A 302 -1.01 -2.87 8.65
C ALA A 302 -1.20 -3.28 7.19
N ASN A 303 -0.15 -3.16 6.38
CA ASN A 303 -0.18 -3.56 4.97
C ASN A 303 -0.47 -5.05 4.79
N PHE A 304 -0.04 -5.90 5.72
CA PHE A 304 -0.38 -7.31 5.69
C PHE A 304 -1.90 -7.52 5.86
N ILE A 305 -2.51 -6.85 6.83
CA ILE A 305 -3.98 -6.90 7.02
C ILE A 305 -4.69 -6.34 5.77
N ILE A 306 -4.24 -5.21 5.24
CA ILE A 306 -4.81 -4.59 4.05
C ILE A 306 -4.70 -5.52 2.83
N ALA A 307 -3.55 -6.16 2.60
CA ALA A 307 -3.39 -7.11 1.50
C ALA A 307 -4.33 -8.32 1.62
N LEU A 308 -4.61 -8.77 2.85
CA LEU A 308 -5.59 -9.82 3.09
C LEU A 308 -7.02 -9.35 2.80
N ILE A 309 -7.39 -8.11 3.21
CA ILE A 309 -8.69 -7.52 2.90
C ILE A 309 -8.86 -7.41 1.39
N ASP A 310 -7.91 -6.79 0.70
CA ASP A 310 -7.94 -6.58 -0.74
C ASP A 310 -8.01 -7.92 -1.51
N ASN A 311 -7.30 -8.94 -1.05
CA ASN A 311 -7.39 -10.27 -1.65
C ASN A 311 -8.72 -10.97 -1.32
N TYR A 312 -9.28 -10.75 -0.13
CA TYR A 312 -10.63 -11.22 0.22
C TYR A 312 -11.68 -10.61 -0.71
N ASP A 313 -11.61 -9.31 -0.95
CA ASP A 313 -12.50 -8.58 -1.84
C ASP A 313 -12.46 -9.11 -3.30
N LEU A 314 -11.32 -9.69 -3.70
CA LEU A 314 -11.13 -10.28 -5.03
C LEU A 314 -11.49 -11.77 -5.12
N THR A 315 -11.51 -12.50 -3.98
CA THR A 315 -11.62 -13.97 -3.98
C THR A 315 -12.77 -14.50 -3.13
N ALA A 316 -13.25 -13.73 -2.16
CA ALA A 316 -14.21 -14.10 -1.14
C ALA A 316 -13.78 -15.36 -0.34
N GLU A 317 -12.47 -15.56 -0.11
CA GLU A 317 -11.94 -16.71 0.63
C GLU A 317 -12.07 -16.49 2.14
N PRO A 318 -12.93 -17.22 2.88
CA PRO A 318 -13.20 -16.96 4.30
C PRO A 318 -11.99 -17.13 5.22
N ALA A 319 -11.03 -17.99 4.84
CA ALA A 319 -9.80 -18.21 5.61
C ALA A 319 -8.98 -16.93 5.79
N LEU A 320 -9.08 -15.96 4.87
CA LEU A 320 -8.38 -14.69 4.96
C LEU A 320 -8.90 -13.84 6.13
N VAL A 321 -10.21 -13.86 6.40
CA VAL A 321 -10.81 -13.12 7.52
C VAL A 321 -10.30 -13.64 8.86
N LEU A 322 -10.19 -14.96 9.01
CA LEU A 322 -9.62 -15.58 10.20
C LEU A 322 -8.13 -15.28 10.37
N GLU A 323 -7.39 -15.19 9.26
CA GLU A 323 -5.97 -14.80 9.29
C GLU A 323 -5.80 -13.35 9.74
N MET A 324 -6.63 -12.41 9.25
CA MET A 324 -6.65 -11.02 9.71
C MET A 324 -6.88 -10.93 11.22
N ALA A 325 -7.90 -11.63 11.75
CA ALA A 325 -8.19 -11.69 13.17
C ALA A 325 -6.99 -12.20 13.97
N THR A 326 -6.33 -13.23 13.46
CA THR A 326 -5.11 -13.79 14.08
C THR A 326 -3.98 -12.79 14.13
N ILE A 327 -3.74 -12.04 13.05
CA ILE A 327 -2.70 -11.00 13.01
C ILE A 327 -3.02 -9.90 14.02
N ILE A 328 -4.26 -9.42 14.05
CA ILE A 328 -4.71 -8.37 14.98
C ILE A 328 -4.47 -8.81 16.43
N ARG A 329 -4.90 -10.02 16.82
CA ARG A 329 -4.68 -10.57 18.18
C ARG A 329 -3.22 -10.73 18.56
N HIS A 330 -2.36 -10.93 17.58
CA HIS A 330 -0.91 -11.08 17.78
C HIS A 330 -0.12 -9.79 17.59
N THR A 331 -0.79 -8.64 17.52
CA THR A 331 -0.17 -7.31 17.36
C THR A 331 -0.47 -6.38 18.52
N PHE A 332 -1.69 -6.35 19.03
CA PHE A 332 -2.09 -5.49 20.16
C PHE A 332 -3.12 -6.21 21.05
N HIS A 333 -3.49 -5.60 22.20
CA HIS A 333 -4.47 -6.16 23.11
C HIS A 333 -5.37 -5.07 23.71
N PRO A 334 -6.70 -5.27 23.83
CA PRO A 334 -7.62 -4.27 24.39
C PRO A 334 -7.31 -3.81 25.83
N ASN A 335 -6.59 -4.64 26.59
CA ASN A 335 -6.24 -4.36 28.00
C ASN A 335 -4.72 -4.15 28.21
N GLU A 336 -3.94 -3.88 27.16
CA GLU A 336 -2.51 -3.65 27.32
C GLU A 336 -2.19 -2.27 27.91
N ASP A 337 -1.06 -2.16 28.57
CA ASP A 337 -0.48 -0.88 28.92
C ASP A 337 0.22 -0.27 27.71
N ILE A 338 -0.44 0.67 27.04
CA ILE A 338 0.09 1.36 25.86
C ILE A 338 1.36 2.16 26.19
N GLY A 339 1.52 2.60 27.44
CA GLY A 339 2.74 3.28 27.89
C GLY A 339 4.02 2.48 27.68
N LEU A 340 3.90 1.14 27.61
CA LEU A 340 5.03 0.24 27.34
C LEU A 340 5.42 0.15 25.85
N ARG A 341 4.65 0.76 24.95
CA ARG A 341 4.89 0.76 23.50
C ARG A 341 5.80 1.87 23.01
N ASP A 342 6.19 2.80 23.89
CA ASP A 342 7.01 3.97 23.54
C ASP A 342 6.46 4.81 22.36
N LEU A 343 5.12 4.93 22.29
CA LEU A 343 4.48 5.65 21.18
C LEU A 343 4.78 7.16 21.18
N LYS A 344 5.33 7.71 22.28
CA LYS A 344 5.77 9.10 22.35
C LYS A 344 7.10 9.36 21.62
N ASN A 345 7.84 8.32 21.26
CA ASN A 345 8.98 8.38 20.35
C ASN A 345 8.45 8.40 18.91
N VAL A 346 8.04 9.58 18.48
CA VAL A 346 7.33 9.78 17.20
C VAL A 346 8.09 9.22 16.02
N GLU A 347 9.40 9.52 15.90
CA GLU A 347 10.22 9.09 14.76
C GLU A 347 10.17 7.58 14.51
N GLN A 348 10.08 6.79 15.57
CA GLN A 348 10.14 5.34 15.47
C GLN A 348 8.78 4.63 15.57
N SER A 349 7.75 5.33 16.04
CA SER A 349 6.48 4.66 16.38
C SER A 349 5.24 5.25 15.70
N TRP A 350 5.32 6.40 15.02
CA TRP A 350 4.18 7.08 14.39
C TRP A 350 3.31 6.16 13.50
N PHE A 351 3.87 5.14 12.93
CA PHE A 351 3.16 4.22 12.02
C PHE A 351 2.17 3.28 12.72
N TYR A 352 2.06 3.30 14.05
CA TYR A 352 0.95 2.64 14.75
C TYR A 352 -0.41 3.16 14.26
N THR A 353 -0.47 4.43 13.82
CA THR A 353 -1.67 5.03 13.25
C THR A 353 -2.12 4.30 11.98
N ILE A 354 -1.20 3.84 11.15
CA ILE A 354 -1.52 3.06 9.93
C ILE A 354 -2.10 1.70 10.31
N PHE A 355 -1.56 1.07 11.37
CA PHE A 355 -2.11 -0.17 11.88
C PHE A 355 -3.55 0.01 12.38
N LEU A 356 -3.84 1.07 13.12
CA LEU A 356 -5.21 1.35 13.56
C LEU A 356 -6.17 1.59 12.39
N GLN A 357 -5.72 2.24 11.31
CA GLN A 357 -6.51 2.38 10.09
C GLN A 357 -6.80 1.02 9.43
N ALA A 358 -5.85 0.09 9.44
CA ALA A 358 -6.08 -1.27 8.96
C ALA A 358 -7.10 -2.03 9.83
N VAL A 359 -7.06 -1.83 11.16
CA VAL A 359 -8.08 -2.37 12.09
C VAL A 359 -9.46 -1.78 11.78
N VAL A 360 -9.57 -0.49 11.48
CA VAL A 360 -10.83 0.13 11.03
C VAL A 360 -11.38 -0.57 9.79
N ARG A 361 -10.55 -0.79 8.77
CA ARG A 361 -10.99 -1.49 7.55
C ARG A 361 -11.45 -2.92 7.83
N TYR A 362 -10.74 -3.64 8.72
CA TYR A 362 -11.16 -4.97 9.17
C TYR A 362 -12.53 -4.94 9.87
N LEU A 363 -12.76 -3.97 10.75
CA LEU A 363 -14.03 -3.83 11.46
C LEU A 363 -15.20 -3.53 10.50
N LEU A 364 -15.00 -2.63 9.53
CA LEU A 364 -15.99 -2.34 8.50
C LEU A 364 -16.28 -3.57 7.62
N LEU A 365 -15.26 -4.34 7.29
CA LEU A 365 -15.42 -5.63 6.59
C LEU A 365 -16.26 -6.60 7.41
N LYS A 366 -15.97 -6.77 8.70
CA LYS A 366 -16.75 -7.64 9.61
C LYS A 366 -18.21 -7.21 9.72
N GLU A 367 -18.48 -5.90 9.80
CA GLU A 367 -19.85 -5.36 9.79
C GLU A 367 -20.56 -5.65 8.47
N SER A 368 -19.87 -5.49 7.33
CA SER A 368 -20.45 -5.78 6.01
C SER A 368 -20.77 -7.26 5.79
N LEU A 369 -20.05 -8.15 6.49
CA LEU A 369 -20.26 -9.59 6.49
C LEU A 369 -21.28 -10.04 7.56
N GLU A 370 -21.77 -9.14 8.40
CA GLU A 370 -22.61 -9.44 9.57
C GLU A 370 -21.94 -10.40 10.56
N GLU A 371 -20.59 -10.46 10.58
CA GLU A 371 -19.81 -11.33 11.44
C GLU A 371 -19.40 -10.63 12.74
N ILE A 372 -20.37 -10.44 13.65
CA ILE A 372 -20.16 -9.74 14.93
C ILE A 372 -19.80 -10.76 16.03
N ASP A 373 -18.60 -11.28 15.96
CA ASP A 373 -18.07 -12.32 16.84
C ASP A 373 -17.03 -11.76 17.86
N SER A 374 -16.35 -12.67 18.56
CA SER A 374 -15.32 -12.31 19.55
C SER A 374 -14.12 -11.60 18.92
N ASP A 375 -13.81 -11.82 17.62
CA ASP A 375 -12.71 -11.18 16.93
C ASP A 375 -13.07 -9.73 16.55
N TYR A 376 -14.32 -9.51 16.15
CA TYR A 376 -14.84 -8.14 15.96
C TYR A 376 -14.71 -7.33 17.26
N TRP A 377 -15.21 -7.86 18.39
CA TRP A 377 -15.16 -7.16 19.68
C TRP A 377 -13.73 -6.90 20.15
N TYR A 378 -12.83 -7.85 19.95
CA TYR A 378 -11.43 -7.69 20.28
C TYR A 378 -10.79 -6.53 19.50
N ALA A 379 -10.97 -6.51 18.20
CA ALA A 379 -10.42 -5.46 17.34
C ALA A 379 -11.02 -4.09 17.68
N ARG A 380 -12.35 -4.02 17.89
CA ARG A 380 -13.06 -2.81 18.25
C ARG A 380 -12.63 -2.24 19.60
N ASP A 381 -12.60 -3.07 20.63
CA ASP A 381 -12.23 -2.61 21.96
C ASP A 381 -10.76 -2.20 22.01
N GLY A 382 -9.90 -2.87 21.25
CA GLY A 382 -8.51 -2.46 21.05
C GLY A 382 -8.39 -1.09 20.35
N LEU A 383 -9.13 -0.87 19.27
CA LEU A 383 -9.17 0.43 18.58
C LEU A 383 -9.59 1.55 19.54
N ILE A 384 -10.66 1.34 20.31
CA ILE A 384 -11.18 2.33 21.27
C ILE A 384 -10.20 2.55 22.42
N HIS A 385 -9.51 1.51 22.89
CA HIS A 385 -8.46 1.62 23.90
C HIS A 385 -7.33 2.54 23.44
N PHE A 386 -6.82 2.33 22.23
CA PHE A 386 -5.81 3.20 21.62
C PHE A 386 -6.35 4.61 21.35
N GLY A 387 -7.57 4.75 20.83
CA GLY A 387 -8.21 6.04 20.61
C GLY A 387 -8.32 6.89 21.89
N ARG A 388 -8.65 6.28 23.04
CA ARG A 388 -8.66 6.96 24.34
C ARG A 388 -7.26 7.39 24.77
N TRP A 389 -6.26 6.53 24.54
CA TRP A 389 -4.87 6.89 24.80
C TRP A 389 -4.44 8.08 23.93
N MET A 390 -4.79 8.08 22.64
CA MET A 390 -4.49 9.16 21.72
C MET A 390 -5.09 10.49 22.18
N LEU A 391 -6.35 10.53 22.60
CA LEU A 391 -7.00 11.77 23.13
C LEU A 391 -6.21 12.41 24.26
N ASN A 392 -5.54 11.62 25.08
CA ASN A 392 -4.84 12.09 26.28
C ASN A 392 -3.35 12.32 26.07
N ASN A 393 -2.74 11.80 25.00
CA ASN A 393 -1.28 11.75 24.87
C ASN A 393 -0.76 12.30 23.53
N GLU A 394 -1.58 12.33 22.47
CA GLU A 394 -1.15 12.85 21.18
C GLU A 394 -1.22 14.37 21.13
N SER A 395 -0.24 14.95 20.43
CA SER A 395 -0.17 16.35 20.00
C SER A 395 0.22 16.38 18.53
N TYR A 396 0.30 17.56 17.93
CA TYR A 396 0.81 17.66 16.56
C TYR A 396 2.29 17.24 16.53
N TYR A 397 2.68 16.49 15.51
CA TYR A 397 4.07 16.02 15.37
C TYR A 397 5.07 17.18 15.36
N LEU A 398 4.70 18.26 14.69
CA LEU A 398 5.57 19.44 14.58
C LEU A 398 5.56 20.38 15.81
N ASP A 399 4.82 20.05 16.86
CA ASP A 399 4.94 20.74 18.17
C ASP A 399 6.29 20.45 18.85
N LYS A 400 6.91 19.32 18.48
CA LYS A 400 8.19 18.88 19.03
C LYS A 400 9.19 18.53 17.92
N PRO A 401 9.57 19.51 17.09
CA PRO A 401 10.41 19.28 15.92
C PRO A 401 11.78 18.67 16.25
N GLN A 402 12.28 18.90 17.48
CA GLN A 402 13.55 18.35 17.96
C GLN A 402 13.51 16.81 18.15
N GLN A 403 12.35 16.18 18.12
CA GLN A 403 12.19 14.72 18.19
C GLN A 403 12.19 14.05 16.81
N LEU A 404 12.22 14.85 15.75
CA LEU A 404 12.13 14.40 14.38
C LEU A 404 13.49 14.54 13.69
N GLU A 405 13.87 13.54 12.91
CA GLU A 405 15.11 13.60 12.11
C GLU A 405 15.01 14.69 11.03
N PHE A 406 13.89 14.77 10.34
CA PHE A 406 13.60 15.77 9.31
C PHE A 406 12.24 16.42 9.57
N PRO A 407 12.18 17.51 10.37
CA PRO A 407 10.93 18.19 10.71
C PRO A 407 10.44 19.06 9.54
N ASN A 408 9.68 18.49 8.64
CA ASN A 408 9.08 19.13 7.46
C ASN A 408 7.56 18.88 7.40
N ASP A 409 6.89 19.43 6.40
CA ASP A 409 5.44 19.36 6.27
C ASP A 409 4.89 17.97 5.87
N THR A 410 5.75 16.99 5.58
CA THR A 410 5.34 15.59 5.54
C THR A 410 4.70 15.16 6.86
N TRP A 411 5.24 15.62 7.99
CA TRP A 411 4.68 15.32 9.31
C TRP A 411 3.31 15.97 9.51
N CYS A 412 3.10 17.16 8.96
CA CYS A 412 1.77 17.77 8.94
C CYS A 412 0.77 16.92 8.14
N ALA A 413 1.17 16.41 6.97
CA ALA A 413 0.31 15.53 6.19
C ALA A 413 -0.01 14.22 6.92
N GLN A 414 0.92 13.65 7.69
CA GLN A 414 0.68 12.43 8.47
C GLN A 414 -0.39 12.60 9.57
N GLU A 415 -0.69 13.82 9.99
CA GLU A 415 -1.74 14.09 10.99
C GLU A 415 -3.13 13.64 10.52
N ILE A 416 -3.37 13.57 9.21
CA ILE A 416 -4.64 13.09 8.65
C ILE A 416 -5.00 11.68 9.14
N ARG A 417 -3.99 10.85 9.44
CA ARG A 417 -4.21 9.50 9.95
C ARG A 417 -4.81 9.50 11.35
N LYS A 418 -4.32 10.40 12.21
CA LYS A 418 -4.89 10.59 13.56
C LYS A 418 -6.32 11.10 13.46
N ALA A 419 -6.57 12.09 12.58
CA ALA A 419 -7.92 12.61 12.34
C ALA A 419 -8.89 11.49 11.93
N ASN A 420 -8.49 10.67 10.96
CA ASN A 420 -9.31 9.57 10.46
C ASN A 420 -9.58 8.50 11.54
N ILE A 421 -8.57 8.20 12.39
CA ILE A 421 -8.76 7.29 13.54
C ILE A 421 -9.77 7.87 14.52
N TYR A 422 -9.72 9.15 14.84
CA TYR A 422 -10.68 9.77 15.75
C TYR A 422 -12.11 9.72 15.18
N TYR A 423 -12.32 9.97 13.89
CA TYR A 423 -13.62 9.80 13.26
C TYR A 423 -14.17 8.39 13.46
N TYR A 424 -13.36 7.37 13.20
CA TYR A 424 -13.78 5.98 13.36
C TYR A 424 -13.86 5.54 14.82
N CYS A 425 -13.08 6.13 15.73
CA CYS A 425 -13.30 5.93 17.17
C CYS A 425 -14.69 6.44 17.59
N TYR A 426 -15.15 7.57 17.06
CA TYR A 426 -16.53 8.03 17.28
C TYR A 426 -17.56 7.04 16.71
N TYR A 427 -17.33 6.54 15.50
CA TYR A 427 -18.22 5.57 14.85
C TYR A 427 -18.40 4.30 15.67
N PHE A 428 -17.30 3.72 16.17
CA PHE A 428 -17.30 2.45 16.89
C PHE A 428 -17.52 2.58 18.41
N CYS A 429 -17.41 3.78 18.98
CA CYS A 429 -17.54 3.98 20.42
C CYS A 429 -19.01 3.92 20.87
N SER A 430 -19.29 3.15 21.90
CA SER A 430 -20.66 2.97 22.39
C SER A 430 -21.27 4.20 23.05
N ASP A 431 -20.44 5.09 23.61
CA ASP A 431 -20.85 6.35 24.25
C ASP A 431 -20.80 7.53 23.29
N HIS A 432 -20.41 7.31 22.03
CA HIS A 432 -20.30 8.31 20.97
C HIS A 432 -19.68 9.61 21.44
N ASN A 433 -18.55 9.48 22.16
CA ASN A 433 -17.87 10.61 22.78
C ASN A 433 -17.56 11.71 21.74
N PRO A 434 -18.16 12.90 21.87
CA PRO A 434 -17.99 13.98 20.89
C PRO A 434 -16.57 14.54 20.83
N GLN A 435 -15.74 14.26 21.83
CA GLN A 435 -14.33 14.66 21.82
C GLN A 435 -13.56 14.08 20.63
N TYR A 436 -13.93 12.87 20.16
CA TYR A 436 -13.35 12.29 18.96
C TYR A 436 -13.63 13.15 17.71
N LEU A 437 -14.89 13.58 17.51
CA LEU A 437 -15.24 14.45 16.38
C LEU A 437 -14.55 15.82 16.47
N HIS A 438 -14.51 16.39 17.68
CA HIS A 438 -13.85 17.66 17.90
C HIS A 438 -12.35 17.57 17.56
N GLN A 439 -11.69 16.51 18.03
CA GLN A 439 -10.27 16.31 17.78
C GLN A 439 -9.98 16.04 16.30
N ALA A 440 -10.78 15.20 15.65
CA ALA A 440 -10.64 14.94 14.21
C ALA A 440 -10.71 16.23 13.38
N LYS A 441 -11.72 17.09 13.64
CA LYS A 441 -11.86 18.39 12.98
C LYS A 441 -10.67 19.30 13.23
N ALA A 442 -10.18 19.39 14.47
CA ALA A 442 -9.01 20.20 14.81
C ALA A 442 -7.76 19.78 14.03
N TYR A 443 -7.56 18.47 13.81
CA TYR A 443 -6.46 17.97 12.99
C TYR A 443 -6.62 18.34 11.50
N TYR A 444 -7.82 18.22 10.94
CA TYR A 444 -8.09 18.65 9.56
C TYR A 444 -7.89 20.16 9.38
N GLU A 445 -8.37 20.97 10.33
CA GLU A 445 -8.15 22.42 10.34
C GLU A 445 -6.66 22.78 10.40
N TYR A 446 -5.90 22.12 11.27
CA TYR A 446 -4.44 22.29 11.36
C TYR A 446 -3.74 21.96 10.04
N ILE A 447 -4.06 20.81 9.43
CA ILE A 447 -3.50 20.38 8.14
C ILE A 447 -3.81 21.42 7.06
N THR A 448 -5.08 21.81 6.94
CA THR A 448 -5.54 22.75 5.93
C THR A 448 -4.86 24.10 6.10
N GLN A 449 -4.83 24.64 7.31
CA GLN A 449 -4.21 25.94 7.60
C GLN A 449 -2.72 25.92 7.27
N ARG A 450 -2.00 24.89 7.69
CA ARG A 450 -0.56 24.82 7.51
C ARG A 450 -0.17 24.59 6.05
N LEU A 451 -0.78 23.59 5.39
CA LEU A 451 -0.41 23.22 4.04
C LEU A 451 -0.91 24.18 2.96
N SER A 452 -1.98 24.96 3.21
CA SER A 452 -2.48 25.96 2.24
C SER A 452 -1.43 27.01 1.86
N THR A 453 -0.52 27.33 2.77
CA THR A 453 0.53 28.35 2.56
C THR A 453 1.93 27.75 2.40
N SER A 454 2.06 26.43 2.52
CA SER A 454 3.36 25.76 2.42
C SER A 454 3.77 25.49 0.98
N SER A 455 5.05 25.75 0.68
CA SER A 455 5.67 25.32 -0.58
C SER A 455 5.89 23.80 -0.64
N GLU A 456 6.00 23.14 0.51
CA GLU A 456 6.20 21.68 0.59
C GLU A 456 4.90 20.89 0.35
N ALA A 457 3.74 21.57 0.30
CA ALA A 457 2.44 20.92 0.10
C ALA A 457 2.33 20.19 -1.25
N VAL A 458 3.16 20.56 -2.24
CA VAL A 458 3.22 19.91 -3.55
C VAL A 458 4.18 18.73 -3.61
N TYR A 459 4.96 18.46 -2.56
CA TYR A 459 5.83 17.29 -2.55
C TYR A 459 5.02 16.01 -2.72
N THR A 460 5.57 15.10 -3.51
CA THR A 460 4.93 13.82 -3.83
C THR A 460 4.49 13.06 -2.59
N ARG A 461 5.33 13.04 -1.53
CA ARG A 461 4.99 12.35 -0.27
C ARG A 461 3.81 13.01 0.44
N VAL A 462 3.75 14.33 0.49
CA VAL A 462 2.65 15.08 1.10
C VAL A 462 1.35 14.77 0.35
N LEU A 463 1.35 14.92 -0.97
CA LEU A 463 0.19 14.65 -1.83
C LEU A 463 -0.25 13.19 -1.74
N ALA A 464 0.68 12.23 -1.77
CA ALA A 464 0.35 10.80 -1.68
C ALA A 464 -0.35 10.48 -0.35
N ILE A 465 0.14 11.01 0.77
CA ILE A 465 -0.46 10.80 2.09
C ILE A 465 -1.87 11.40 2.13
N LEU A 466 -2.05 12.62 1.65
CA LEU A 466 -3.36 13.28 1.64
C LEU A 466 -4.35 12.52 0.75
N MET A 467 -3.97 12.23 -0.50
CA MET A 467 -4.84 11.53 -1.46
C MET A 467 -5.25 10.13 -0.96
N GLN A 468 -4.33 9.38 -0.30
CA GLN A 468 -4.64 8.05 0.25
C GLN A 468 -5.71 8.11 1.34
N ASN A 469 -5.76 9.21 2.09
CA ASN A 469 -6.58 9.37 3.28
C ASN A 469 -7.79 10.30 3.06
N ASP A 470 -7.94 10.84 1.87
CA ASP A 470 -9.07 11.71 1.51
C ASP A 470 -10.39 10.93 1.46
N GLY A 471 -11.50 11.63 1.66
CA GLY A 471 -12.84 11.07 1.63
C GLY A 471 -13.37 10.57 2.98
N VAL A 472 -12.53 10.44 4.01
CA VAL A 472 -12.98 10.05 5.35
C VAL A 472 -13.73 11.20 6.03
N GLU A 473 -13.23 12.44 5.96
CA GLU A 473 -13.91 13.61 6.52
C GLU A 473 -15.36 13.70 6.03
N GLN A 474 -15.60 13.48 4.72
CA GLN A 474 -16.92 13.55 4.12
C GLN A 474 -17.91 12.52 4.68
N VAL A 475 -17.44 11.36 5.13
CA VAL A 475 -18.29 10.36 5.80
C VAL A 475 -18.94 10.96 7.06
N PHE A 476 -18.23 11.87 7.74
CA PHE A 476 -18.66 12.43 9.03
C PHE A 476 -19.22 13.85 8.96
N LEU A 477 -19.32 14.41 7.75
CA LEU A 477 -19.96 15.73 7.58
C LEU A 477 -21.49 15.66 7.76
N GLY A 478 -22.05 16.70 8.34
CA GLY A 478 -23.49 16.84 8.58
C GLY A 478 -23.99 15.94 9.71
N HIS A 479 -24.37 14.72 9.41
CA HIS A 479 -24.83 13.73 10.38
C HIS A 479 -23.80 12.61 10.53
N PRO A 480 -22.87 12.71 11.50
CA PRO A 480 -21.84 11.68 11.70
C PRO A 480 -22.47 10.31 11.93
N PRO A 481 -22.08 9.28 11.15
CA PRO A 481 -22.64 7.95 11.31
C PRO A 481 -22.13 7.29 12.58
N GLN A 482 -22.88 6.30 13.03
CA GLN A 482 -22.56 5.47 14.17
C GLN A 482 -22.77 4.01 13.79
N SER A 483 -21.96 3.11 14.37
CA SER A 483 -22.16 1.69 14.16
C SER A 483 -23.54 1.26 14.65
N ALA A 484 -24.29 0.57 13.80
CA ALA A 484 -25.58 0.00 14.16
C ALA A 484 -25.47 -1.24 15.06
N VAL A 485 -24.25 -1.73 15.32
CA VAL A 485 -23.99 -2.93 16.12
C VAL A 485 -24.16 -2.60 17.61
N PRO A 486 -25.17 -3.20 18.29
CA PRO A 486 -25.37 -2.98 19.72
C PRO A 486 -24.13 -3.41 20.52
N TYR A 487 -23.68 -2.55 21.43
CA TYR A 487 -22.50 -2.86 22.22
C TYR A 487 -22.68 -4.08 23.11
N GLN A 488 -21.73 -5.00 23.05
CA GLN A 488 -21.62 -6.13 23.94
C GLN A 488 -20.29 -6.07 24.71
N ARG A 489 -20.36 -6.11 26.03
CA ARG A 489 -19.16 -6.18 26.85
C ARG A 489 -18.57 -7.59 26.78
N ILE A 490 -17.34 -7.67 26.32
CA ILE A 490 -16.57 -8.91 26.26
C ILE A 490 -15.35 -8.80 27.19
N GLU A 491 -15.04 -9.88 27.89
CA GLU A 491 -13.80 -9.98 28.67
C GLU A 491 -12.69 -10.56 27.79
N HIS A 492 -11.65 -9.79 27.54
CA HIS A 492 -10.53 -10.15 26.68
C HIS A 492 -9.37 -10.84 27.40
N GLY A 493 -9.46 -10.98 28.74
CA GLY A 493 -8.39 -11.55 29.54
C GLY A 493 -7.19 -10.59 29.74
N ALA A 494 -6.04 -11.15 30.04
CA ALA A 494 -4.81 -10.40 30.25
C ALA A 494 -3.98 -10.34 28.96
N PRO A 495 -3.22 -9.23 28.74
CA PRO A 495 -2.28 -9.13 27.62
C PRO A 495 -1.23 -10.27 27.64
N PRO A 496 -0.73 -10.68 26.46
CA PRO A 496 0.27 -11.71 26.37
C PRO A 496 1.56 -11.29 27.08
N LYS A 497 2.15 -12.20 27.85
CA LYS A 497 3.44 -12.01 28.51
C LYS A 497 4.47 -12.91 27.86
N LEU A 498 5.60 -12.35 27.49
CA LEU A 498 6.73 -13.16 27.05
C LEU A 498 7.42 -13.76 28.30
N THR A 499 7.25 -15.04 28.49
CA THR A 499 8.04 -15.84 29.43
C THR A 499 8.87 -16.85 28.63
N LEU A 500 9.99 -17.29 29.19
CA LEU A 500 10.80 -18.33 28.55
C LEU A 500 9.95 -19.57 28.21
N THR A 501 9.03 -19.93 29.10
CA THR A 501 8.11 -21.06 28.92
C THR A 501 7.17 -20.85 27.73
N THR A 502 6.60 -19.64 27.56
CA THR A 502 5.73 -19.32 26.42
C THR A 502 6.51 -19.28 25.11
N ALA A 503 7.72 -18.71 25.11
CA ALA A 503 8.59 -18.69 23.93
C ALA A 503 8.96 -20.12 23.47
N ILE A 504 9.34 -21.00 24.40
CA ILE A 504 9.65 -22.41 24.09
C ILE A 504 8.39 -23.14 23.57
N LYS A 505 7.24 -22.94 24.19
CA LYS A 505 5.98 -23.55 23.73
C LYS A 505 5.64 -23.12 22.30
N HIS A 506 5.72 -21.84 21.98
CA HIS A 506 5.46 -21.32 20.63
C HIS A 506 6.45 -21.90 19.62
N PHE A 507 7.73 -21.95 19.96
CA PHE A 507 8.74 -22.53 19.08
C PHE A 507 8.51 -24.02 18.82
N LEU A 508 8.23 -24.81 19.85
CA LEU A 508 7.92 -26.23 19.71
C LEU A 508 6.65 -26.46 18.91
N PHE A 509 5.62 -25.64 19.11
CA PHE A 509 4.40 -25.70 18.31
C PHE A 509 4.67 -25.40 16.83
N ASP A 510 5.45 -24.36 16.54
CA ASP A 510 5.85 -24.03 15.17
C ASP A 510 6.64 -25.18 14.53
N LEU A 511 7.62 -25.75 15.25
CA LEU A 511 8.38 -26.90 14.76
C LEU A 511 7.48 -28.10 14.47
N PHE A 512 6.54 -28.41 15.36
CA PHE A 512 5.59 -29.50 15.14
C PHE A 512 4.75 -29.28 13.89
N ARG A 513 4.17 -28.09 13.75
CA ARG A 513 3.35 -27.71 12.60
C ARG A 513 4.14 -27.78 11.28
N LEU A 514 5.37 -27.29 11.28
CA LEU A 514 6.25 -27.30 10.10
C LEU A 514 6.72 -28.73 9.77
N SER A 515 6.96 -29.57 10.78
CA SER A 515 7.31 -30.96 10.58
C SER A 515 6.18 -31.77 9.96
N ALA A 516 4.93 -31.47 10.33
CA ALA A 516 3.76 -32.11 9.73
C ALA A 516 3.62 -31.83 8.22
N ASN A 517 4.14 -30.68 7.78
CA ASN A 517 4.15 -30.23 6.38
C ASN A 517 5.56 -30.25 5.77
N PHE A 518 6.44 -31.11 6.26
CA PHE A 518 7.84 -31.18 5.82
C PHE A 518 7.94 -31.49 4.32
N SER A 519 8.84 -30.74 3.63
CA SER A 519 9.15 -30.97 2.23
C SER A 519 10.66 -30.84 1.99
N LEU A 520 11.31 -31.96 1.68
CA LEU A 520 12.73 -31.97 1.40
C LEU A 520 13.10 -31.00 0.25
N ALA A 521 12.24 -30.87 -0.76
CA ALA A 521 12.46 -29.96 -1.88
C ALA A 521 12.46 -28.49 -1.42
N ARG A 522 11.60 -28.11 -0.47
CA ARG A 522 11.53 -26.76 0.13
C ARG A 522 12.77 -26.46 0.97
N GLU A 523 13.17 -27.41 1.82
CA GLU A 523 14.40 -27.25 2.63
C GLU A 523 15.65 -27.15 1.75
N TYR A 524 15.76 -28.00 0.74
CA TYR A 524 16.87 -27.93 -0.22
C TYR A 524 16.89 -26.62 -0.99
N ARG A 525 15.74 -26.15 -1.47
CA ARG A 525 15.63 -24.86 -2.18
C ARG A 525 16.09 -23.71 -1.28
N TRP A 526 15.59 -23.66 -0.05
CA TRP A 526 15.97 -22.63 0.92
C TRP A 526 17.49 -22.63 1.16
N LEU A 527 18.07 -23.80 1.43
CA LEU A 527 19.50 -23.95 1.68
C LEU A 527 20.35 -23.60 0.44
N ALA A 528 19.96 -24.08 -0.73
CA ALA A 528 20.69 -23.85 -1.97
C ALA A 528 20.77 -22.36 -2.33
N ILE A 529 19.68 -21.63 -2.15
CA ILE A 529 19.65 -20.17 -2.38
C ILE A 529 20.61 -19.47 -1.41
N ARG A 530 20.59 -19.82 -0.13
CA ARG A 530 21.47 -19.22 0.89
C ARG A 530 22.96 -19.53 0.65
N LEU A 531 23.28 -20.77 0.28
CA LEU A 531 24.66 -21.14 -0.05
C LEU A 531 25.17 -20.43 -1.31
N LYS A 532 24.34 -20.30 -2.34
CA LYS A 532 24.70 -19.55 -3.55
C LYS A 532 25.00 -18.07 -3.24
N MET A 533 24.25 -17.46 -2.34
CA MET A 533 24.49 -16.08 -1.91
C MET A 533 25.83 -15.94 -1.18
N LEU A 534 26.14 -16.88 -0.27
CA LEU A 534 27.42 -16.88 0.45
C LEU A 534 28.64 -17.11 -0.44
N MET A 535 28.46 -17.76 -1.59
CA MET A 535 29.56 -17.99 -2.55
C MET A 535 29.74 -16.81 -3.53
N ASN A 536 28.77 -15.93 -3.64
CA ASN A 536 28.82 -14.76 -4.53
C ASN A 536 29.22 -13.46 -3.77
N THR A 537 29.26 -13.49 -2.45
CA THR A 537 29.88 -12.48 -1.58
C THR A 537 31.33 -12.81 -1.29
#